data_356451b20380c902ec0f7fc61ca9f24b
#
_entry.id   356451b20380c902ec0f7fc61ca9f24b
#
_cell.length_a   1.000
_cell.length_b   1.000
_cell.length_c   1.000
_cell.angle_alpha   90.00
_cell.angle_beta   90.00
_cell.angle_gamma   90.00
#
_symmetry.space_group_name_H-M   'P 1'
#
loop_
_entity.id
_entity.type
_entity.pdbx_description
1 polymer ?
#
loop_
_entity_poly.entity_id
_entity_poly.type
_entity_poly.pdbx_seq_one_letter_code
_entity_poly.pdbx_strand_id
1 'polypeptide(L)'
;LVGSEMCIRDRVLLSVGRRPVTKGFGLETLAPETFRNGVKVNEYMQTSLPNVYACGDITAFSLLAHTAVSEAEVAVDHLLGKSRPMSYKAIPGVVYTNPEIAGVGKTEEELQAEGISYTVKKIPMAFSGRFVAENEMGNGVCKLILSEDETLIGAHMLGNPASELIVIAGIAIEKGMKSDELKSFVFPHPTVGEIIKEALY
;
A
#
# COMPACT_ATOMS: atom_id res chain seq x y z
N LEU A 1 -43.08 -7.70 16.50
CA LEU A 1 -41.71 -8.20 16.57
C LEU A 1 -41.52 -8.82 17.95
N VAL A 2 -41.81 -10.08 18.04
CA VAL A 2 -41.58 -10.87 19.25
C VAL A 2 -40.11 -11.23 19.24
N GLY A 3 -39.35 -10.79 20.24
CA GLY A 3 -37.95 -11.19 20.46
C GLY A 3 -36.89 -10.38 19.71
N SER A 4 -37.17 -9.15 19.32
CA SER A 4 -36.09 -8.25 19.00
C SER A 4 -35.37 -7.86 20.28
N GLU A 5 -34.30 -8.56 20.64
CA GLU A 5 -33.34 -8.02 21.57
C GLU A 5 -32.84 -6.69 20.97
N MET A 6 -33.28 -5.59 21.53
CA MET A 6 -32.71 -4.29 21.23
C MET A 6 -31.24 -4.34 21.65
N CYS A 7 -30.34 -4.48 20.68
CA CYS A 7 -28.92 -4.37 20.94
C CYS A 7 -28.63 -2.95 21.39
N ILE A 8 -28.65 -2.71 22.70
CA ILE A 8 -28.21 -1.45 23.32
C ILE A 8 -26.71 -1.39 23.15
N ARG A 9 -26.22 -0.32 22.50
CA ARG A 9 -24.81 0.00 22.37
C ARG A 9 -24.56 1.29 23.13
N ASP A 10 -23.54 1.30 23.94
CA ASP A 10 -23.09 2.46 24.73
C ASP A 10 -22.10 3.34 23.96
N ARG A 11 -21.62 2.86 22.83
CA ARG A 11 -20.66 3.60 21.99
C ARG A 11 -20.97 3.43 20.50
N VAL A 12 -20.70 4.51 19.76
CA VAL A 12 -20.79 4.55 18.30
C VAL A 12 -19.44 4.96 17.75
N LEU A 13 -18.90 4.16 16.83
CA LEU A 13 -17.70 4.48 16.06
C LEU A 13 -18.11 5.10 14.72
N LEU A 14 -17.66 6.34 14.48
CA LEU A 14 -17.79 7.00 13.20
C LEU A 14 -16.47 6.92 12.43
N SER A 15 -16.46 6.18 11.31
CA SER A 15 -15.27 5.97 10.46
C SER A 15 -15.67 6.09 9.00
N VAL A 16 -16.03 7.31 8.58
CA VAL A 16 -16.62 7.62 7.27
C VAL A 16 -15.59 8.17 6.26
N GLY A 17 -14.30 8.05 6.55
CA GLY A 17 -13.21 8.51 5.70
C GLY A 17 -12.64 9.87 6.08
N ARG A 18 -11.75 10.39 5.24
CA ARG A 18 -11.02 11.65 5.42
C ARG A 18 -11.12 12.50 4.17
N ARG A 19 -10.91 13.79 4.33
CA ARG A 19 -10.82 14.77 3.23
C ARG A 19 -9.68 15.74 3.49
N PRO A 20 -9.03 16.27 2.44
CA PRO A 20 -8.06 17.34 2.59
C PRO A 20 -8.66 18.57 3.29
N VAL A 21 -7.88 19.20 4.15
CA VAL A 21 -8.20 20.49 4.75
C VAL A 21 -7.41 21.55 4.00
N THR A 22 -8.13 22.36 3.20
CA THR A 22 -7.51 23.36 2.31
C THR A 22 -7.95 24.79 2.65
N LYS A 23 -8.64 24.99 3.78
CA LYS A 23 -9.18 26.30 4.19
C LYS A 23 -8.80 26.65 5.62
N GLY A 24 -8.77 27.95 5.93
CA GLY A 24 -8.61 28.47 7.30
C GLY A 24 -7.16 28.76 7.71
N PHE A 25 -6.18 28.64 6.79
CA PHE A 25 -4.76 28.94 7.04
C PHE A 25 -4.09 29.76 5.92
N GLY A 26 -4.90 30.46 5.11
CA GLY A 26 -4.42 31.39 4.10
C GLY A 26 -4.12 30.77 2.72
N LEU A 27 -4.28 29.47 2.54
CA LEU A 27 -4.09 28.82 1.24
C LEU A 27 -5.05 29.36 0.17
N GLU A 28 -6.24 29.80 0.57
CA GLU A 28 -7.26 30.41 -0.27
C GLU A 28 -6.75 31.66 -0.99
N THR A 29 -5.83 32.41 -0.35
CA THR A 29 -5.26 33.62 -0.94
C THR A 29 -4.22 33.35 -2.02
N LEU A 30 -3.58 32.17 -1.96
CA LEU A 30 -2.64 31.68 -2.97
C LEU A 30 -3.34 31.06 -4.17
N ALA A 31 -4.56 30.54 -3.98
CA ALA A 31 -5.43 29.93 -5.00
C ALA A 31 -4.69 28.92 -5.92
N PRO A 32 -3.96 27.92 -5.39
CA PRO A 32 -3.36 26.88 -6.21
C PRO A 32 -4.43 26.07 -6.94
N GLU A 33 -4.08 25.46 -8.08
CA GLU A 33 -4.97 24.48 -8.73
C GLU A 33 -5.32 23.34 -7.77
N THR A 34 -6.54 22.82 -7.89
CA THR A 34 -7.05 21.73 -7.04
C THR A 34 -7.35 20.47 -7.83
N PHE A 35 -7.23 19.32 -7.17
CA PHE A 35 -7.61 18.01 -7.68
C PHE A 35 -8.23 17.18 -6.55
N ARG A 36 -9.38 16.56 -6.76
CA ARG A 36 -10.13 15.77 -5.74
C ARG A 36 -10.31 16.49 -4.41
N ASN A 37 -10.58 17.81 -4.45
CA ASN A 37 -10.66 18.71 -3.28
C ASN A 37 -9.34 18.91 -2.51
N GLY A 38 -8.20 18.42 -3.02
CA GLY A 38 -6.86 18.68 -2.52
C GLY A 38 -6.09 19.65 -3.42
N VAL A 39 -4.86 19.95 -3.05
CA VAL A 39 -3.94 20.75 -3.86
C VAL A 39 -3.34 19.87 -4.97
N LYS A 40 -3.49 20.30 -6.22
CA LYS A 40 -2.88 19.62 -7.37
C LYS A 40 -1.38 19.82 -7.38
N VAL A 41 -0.64 18.73 -7.55
CA VAL A 41 0.83 18.73 -7.68
C VAL A 41 1.25 17.95 -8.93
N ASN A 42 2.45 18.22 -9.40
CA ASN A 42 3.11 17.41 -10.42
C ASN A 42 3.88 16.23 -9.78
N GLU A 43 4.61 15.48 -10.60
CA GLU A 43 5.41 14.31 -10.15
C GLU A 43 6.57 14.68 -9.20
N TYR A 44 6.86 15.95 -9.03
CA TYR A 44 7.88 16.47 -8.09
C TYR A 44 7.25 17.16 -6.87
N MET A 45 5.95 16.97 -6.64
CA MET A 45 5.18 17.59 -5.55
C MET A 45 5.06 19.11 -5.65
N GLN A 46 5.41 19.71 -6.80
CA GLN A 46 5.25 21.14 -7.02
C GLN A 46 3.82 21.46 -7.42
N THR A 47 3.26 22.52 -6.84
CA THR A 47 1.93 23.04 -7.17
C THR A 47 1.93 23.84 -8.47
N SER A 48 0.79 24.38 -8.88
CA SER A 48 0.70 25.34 -9.99
C SER A 48 1.41 26.67 -9.71
N LEU A 49 1.80 26.92 -8.46
CA LEU A 49 2.49 28.16 -8.07
C LEU A 49 4.00 27.92 -8.01
N PRO A 50 4.83 28.85 -8.56
CA PRO A 50 6.28 28.76 -8.48
C PRO A 50 6.76 28.68 -7.02
N ASN A 51 7.71 27.77 -6.75
CA ASN A 51 8.33 27.56 -5.44
C ASN A 51 7.37 27.16 -4.30
N VAL A 52 6.16 26.71 -4.63
CA VAL A 52 5.19 26.18 -3.66
C VAL A 52 4.99 24.68 -3.92
N TYR A 53 5.20 23.90 -2.88
CA TYR A 53 5.06 22.44 -2.89
C TYR A 53 3.99 22.00 -1.91
N ALA A 54 3.38 20.86 -2.16
CA ALA A 54 2.44 20.25 -1.24
C ALA A 54 2.69 18.73 -1.16
N CYS A 55 2.60 18.16 0.04
CA CYS A 55 2.77 16.73 0.29
C CYS A 55 1.81 16.26 1.39
N GLY A 56 1.53 14.96 1.41
CA GLY A 56 0.63 14.33 2.38
C GLY A 56 -0.84 14.50 2.02
N ASP A 57 -1.70 14.38 3.02
CA ASP A 57 -3.16 14.33 2.87
C ASP A 57 -3.75 15.49 2.08
N ILE A 58 -3.08 16.64 2.08
CA ILE A 58 -3.52 17.83 1.37
C ILE A 58 -3.53 17.65 -0.15
N THR A 59 -2.73 16.73 -0.69
CA THR A 59 -2.68 16.43 -2.13
C THR A 59 -3.85 15.54 -2.59
N ALA A 60 -4.55 14.87 -1.67
CA ALA A 60 -5.62 13.90 -1.92
C ALA A 60 -5.20 12.66 -2.74
N PHE A 61 -3.91 12.40 -2.89
CA PHE A 61 -3.42 11.20 -3.59
C PHE A 61 -3.38 9.98 -2.68
N SER A 62 -2.68 10.09 -1.55
CA SER A 62 -2.56 9.02 -0.56
C SER A 62 -2.68 9.60 0.84
N LEU A 63 -3.56 9.02 1.64
CA LEU A 63 -3.81 9.47 3.03
C LEU A 63 -2.99 8.61 4.01
N LEU A 64 -1.71 8.36 3.68
CA LEU A 64 -0.80 7.50 4.42
C LEU A 64 0.46 8.27 4.83
N ALA A 65 0.85 8.14 6.10
CA ALA A 65 1.98 8.88 6.67
C ALA A 65 3.31 8.58 5.93
N HIS A 66 3.57 7.32 5.61
CA HIS A 66 4.79 6.92 4.88
C HIS A 66 4.81 7.44 3.44
N THR A 67 3.65 7.60 2.79
CA THR A 67 3.58 8.27 1.48
C THR A 67 3.92 9.75 1.63
N ALA A 68 3.37 10.42 2.64
CA ALA A 68 3.66 11.83 2.89
C ALA A 68 5.15 12.11 3.14
N VAL A 69 5.85 11.18 3.82
CA VAL A 69 7.31 11.26 4.00
C VAL A 69 8.03 11.19 2.65
N SER A 70 7.70 10.21 1.81
CA SER A 70 8.31 10.06 0.49
C SER A 70 8.02 11.26 -0.43
N GLU A 71 6.80 11.79 -0.40
CA GLU A 71 6.42 13.00 -1.13
C GLU A 71 7.25 14.21 -0.67
N ALA A 72 7.45 14.36 0.65
CA ALA A 72 8.27 15.44 1.20
C ALA A 72 9.75 15.32 0.78
N GLU A 73 10.31 14.11 0.78
CA GLU A 73 11.66 13.84 0.27
C GLU A 73 11.80 14.24 -1.21
N VAL A 74 10.80 13.87 -2.03
CA VAL A 74 10.78 14.25 -3.46
C VAL A 74 10.71 15.77 -3.63
N ALA A 75 9.88 16.45 -2.86
CA ALA A 75 9.77 17.90 -2.88
C ALA A 75 11.11 18.58 -2.54
N VAL A 76 11.77 18.12 -1.47
CA VAL A 76 13.08 18.66 -1.05
C VAL A 76 14.17 18.34 -2.08
N ASP A 77 14.20 17.12 -2.62
CA ASP A 77 15.16 16.75 -3.66
C ASP A 77 15.01 17.64 -4.90
N HIS A 78 13.76 17.93 -5.31
CA HIS A 78 13.50 18.82 -6.43
C HIS A 78 13.93 20.27 -6.14
N LEU A 79 13.69 20.79 -4.94
CA LEU A 79 14.18 22.10 -4.50
C LEU A 79 15.71 22.21 -4.53
N LEU A 80 16.40 21.09 -4.30
CA LEU A 80 17.86 20.98 -4.35
C LEU A 80 18.41 20.69 -5.76
N GLY A 81 17.55 20.72 -6.79
CA GLY A 81 17.95 20.51 -8.19
C GLY A 81 18.08 19.03 -8.60
N LYS A 82 17.61 18.09 -7.77
CA LYS A 82 17.53 16.68 -8.16
C LYS A 82 16.20 16.38 -8.88
N SER A 83 16.22 15.47 -9.83
CA SER A 83 15.05 15.10 -10.64
C SER A 83 14.60 13.66 -10.39
N ARG A 84 14.20 13.36 -9.16
CA ARG A 84 13.58 12.07 -8.79
C ARG A 84 12.07 12.25 -8.68
N PRO A 85 11.26 11.74 -9.63
CA PRO A 85 9.80 11.83 -9.54
C PRO A 85 9.27 10.93 -8.45
N MET A 86 8.10 11.27 -7.91
CA MET A 86 7.34 10.42 -6.99
C MET A 86 6.79 9.20 -7.72
N SER A 87 7.01 8.03 -7.16
CA SER A 87 6.39 6.78 -7.60
C SER A 87 5.28 6.37 -6.64
N TYR A 88 4.09 6.14 -7.18
CA TYR A 88 2.96 5.56 -6.44
C TYR A 88 2.73 4.09 -6.79
N LYS A 89 3.65 3.47 -7.54
CA LYS A 89 3.53 2.10 -8.05
C LYS A 89 3.48 1.07 -6.93
N ALA A 90 4.24 1.29 -5.87
CA ALA A 90 4.44 0.31 -4.80
C ALA A 90 4.25 0.91 -3.39
N ILE A 91 3.19 1.67 -3.20
CA ILE A 91 2.82 2.18 -1.88
C ILE A 91 2.10 1.08 -1.10
N PRO A 92 2.66 0.56 0.00
CA PRO A 92 2.00 -0.47 0.78
C PRO A 92 0.87 0.12 1.63
N GLY A 93 -0.26 -0.58 1.66
CA GLY A 93 -1.36 -0.32 2.59
C GLY A 93 -1.43 -1.40 3.66
N VAL A 94 -1.65 -1.00 4.91
CA VAL A 94 -1.73 -1.94 6.05
C VAL A 94 -2.93 -1.63 6.91
N VAL A 95 -3.64 -2.68 7.32
CA VAL A 95 -4.67 -2.64 8.36
C VAL A 95 -4.13 -3.42 9.56
N TYR A 96 -3.90 -2.71 10.65
CA TYR A 96 -3.28 -3.23 11.88
C TYR A 96 -4.30 -3.93 12.79
N THR A 97 -5.03 -4.86 12.21
CA THR A 97 -5.89 -5.80 12.93
C THR A 97 -5.08 -6.99 13.43
N ASN A 98 -5.70 -7.91 14.16
CA ASN A 98 -5.10 -9.20 14.48
C ASN A 98 -6.03 -10.32 13.97
N PRO A 99 -5.65 -11.02 12.89
CA PRO A 99 -4.41 -10.88 12.10
C PRO A 99 -4.35 -9.58 11.27
N GLU A 100 -3.13 -9.15 10.93
CA GLU A 100 -2.87 -8.02 10.05
C GLU A 100 -3.29 -8.30 8.60
N ILE A 101 -3.65 -7.24 7.87
CA ILE A 101 -3.87 -7.28 6.43
C ILE A 101 -2.93 -6.27 5.79
N ALA A 102 -2.20 -6.69 4.77
CA ALA A 102 -1.33 -5.79 4.01
C ALA A 102 -1.46 -6.05 2.50
N GLY A 103 -1.31 -4.99 1.72
CA GLY A 103 -1.32 -5.07 0.26
C GLY A 103 -0.44 -4.01 -0.38
N VAL A 104 0.10 -4.32 -1.55
CA VAL A 104 0.90 -3.42 -2.37
C VAL A 104 0.74 -3.76 -3.85
N GLY A 105 0.81 -2.74 -4.71
CA GLY A 105 0.64 -2.89 -6.14
C GLY A 105 -0.81 -3.11 -6.57
N LYS A 106 -1.01 -3.76 -7.70
CA LYS A 106 -2.32 -3.97 -8.33
C LYS A 106 -3.17 -5.03 -7.62
N THR A 107 -4.47 -4.80 -7.59
CA THR A 107 -5.47 -5.82 -7.22
C THR A 107 -5.99 -6.55 -8.45
N GLU A 108 -6.63 -7.70 -8.24
CA GLU A 108 -7.28 -8.45 -9.33
C GLU A 108 -8.43 -7.63 -9.95
N GLU A 109 -9.19 -6.91 -9.12
CA GLU A 109 -10.29 -6.06 -9.55
C GLU A 109 -9.83 -4.91 -10.46
N GLU A 110 -8.70 -4.28 -10.13
CA GLU A 110 -8.10 -3.23 -10.97
C GLU A 110 -7.63 -3.81 -12.31
N LEU A 111 -6.93 -4.95 -12.30
CA LEU A 111 -6.44 -5.59 -13.52
C LEU A 111 -7.58 -6.06 -14.43
N GLN A 112 -8.65 -6.60 -13.85
CA GLN A 112 -9.87 -6.97 -14.60
C GLN A 112 -10.53 -5.74 -15.24
N ALA A 113 -10.64 -4.65 -14.50
CA ALA A 113 -11.22 -3.41 -15.01
C ALA A 113 -10.37 -2.77 -16.12
N GLU A 114 -9.04 -2.93 -16.05
CA GLU A 114 -8.08 -2.47 -17.05
C GLU A 114 -7.94 -3.43 -18.23
N GLY A 115 -8.51 -4.64 -18.17
CA GLY A 115 -8.39 -5.68 -19.21
C GLY A 115 -6.98 -6.26 -19.33
N ILE A 116 -6.22 -6.23 -18.23
CA ILE A 116 -4.83 -6.72 -18.19
C ILE A 116 -4.84 -8.19 -17.77
N SER A 117 -4.14 -9.03 -18.53
CA SER A 117 -3.92 -10.45 -18.19
C SER A 117 -2.93 -10.59 -17.05
N TYR A 118 -3.20 -11.52 -16.15
CA TYR A 118 -2.37 -11.78 -14.98
C TYR A 118 -2.46 -13.23 -14.51
N THR A 119 -1.50 -13.65 -13.73
CA THR A 119 -1.49 -14.94 -13.01
C THR A 119 -1.51 -14.71 -11.50
N VAL A 120 -2.31 -15.49 -10.79
CA VAL A 120 -2.36 -15.44 -9.32
C VAL A 120 -1.65 -16.64 -8.72
N LYS A 121 -0.71 -16.38 -7.83
CA LYS A 121 -0.06 -17.35 -6.95
C LYS A 121 -0.59 -17.13 -5.53
N LYS A 122 -1.26 -18.13 -4.96
CA LYS A 122 -1.92 -18.00 -3.66
C LYS A 122 -1.70 -19.24 -2.82
N ILE A 123 -1.10 -19.07 -1.64
CA ILE A 123 -0.86 -20.16 -0.70
C ILE A 123 -1.28 -19.76 0.73
N PRO A 124 -1.66 -20.72 1.58
CA PRO A 124 -1.87 -20.48 3.01
C PRO A 124 -0.56 -20.06 3.69
N MET A 125 -0.63 -19.13 4.66
CA MET A 125 0.51 -18.76 5.49
C MET A 125 1.09 -19.95 6.27
N ALA A 126 0.29 -21.00 6.48
CA ALA A 126 0.71 -22.25 7.13
C ALA A 126 1.82 -23.00 6.36
N PHE A 127 2.15 -22.64 5.12
CA PHE A 127 3.34 -23.13 4.43
C PHE A 127 4.64 -22.62 5.06
N SER A 128 4.60 -21.58 5.87
CA SER A 128 5.71 -21.17 6.72
C SER A 128 5.62 -21.84 8.09
N GLY A 129 6.58 -22.72 8.42
CA GLY A 129 6.65 -23.36 9.73
C GLY A 129 6.80 -22.34 10.88
N ARG A 130 7.49 -21.21 10.64
CA ARG A 130 7.60 -20.12 11.61
C ARG A 130 6.26 -19.44 11.87
N PHE A 131 5.44 -19.22 10.83
CA PHE A 131 4.10 -18.68 10.99
C PHE A 131 3.24 -19.58 11.90
N VAL A 132 3.27 -20.90 11.67
CA VAL A 132 2.51 -21.87 12.48
C VAL A 132 2.98 -21.86 13.93
N ALA A 133 4.30 -21.75 14.17
CA ALA A 133 4.86 -21.73 15.52
C ALA A 133 4.49 -20.46 16.32
N GLU A 134 4.31 -19.33 15.64
CA GLU A 134 4.03 -18.04 16.28
C GLU A 134 2.54 -17.68 16.32
N ASN A 135 1.73 -18.31 15.47
CA ASN A 135 0.30 -17.99 15.35
C ASN A 135 -0.53 -19.25 15.58
N GLU A 136 -0.83 -19.54 16.85
CA GLU A 136 -1.65 -20.69 17.23
C GLU A 136 -3.00 -20.67 16.50
N MET A 137 -3.33 -21.74 15.77
CA MET A 137 -4.51 -21.85 14.91
C MET A 137 -4.68 -20.68 13.92
N GLY A 138 -3.62 -19.94 13.63
CA GLY A 138 -3.65 -18.77 12.76
C GLY A 138 -3.99 -19.14 11.32
N ASN A 139 -5.08 -18.58 10.81
CA ASN A 139 -5.41 -18.60 9.39
C ASN A 139 -4.78 -17.38 8.71
N GLY A 140 -4.20 -17.60 7.54
CA GLY A 140 -3.61 -16.53 6.78
C GLY A 140 -3.38 -16.95 5.33
N VAL A 141 -3.12 -15.98 4.50
CA VAL A 141 -2.89 -16.19 3.07
C VAL A 141 -1.82 -15.23 2.55
N CYS A 142 -0.96 -15.73 1.68
CA CYS A 142 -0.09 -14.94 0.83
C CYS A 142 -0.60 -15.07 -0.61
N LYS A 143 -0.93 -13.95 -1.24
CA LYS A 143 -1.36 -13.86 -2.64
C LYS A 143 -0.40 -12.94 -3.38
N LEU A 144 0.20 -13.44 -4.45
CA LEU A 144 1.05 -12.70 -5.36
C LEU A 144 0.38 -12.66 -6.73
N ILE A 145 0.49 -11.52 -7.42
CA ILE A 145 -0.07 -11.31 -8.76
C ILE A 145 1.08 -11.01 -9.70
N LEU A 146 1.19 -11.79 -10.76
CA LEU A 146 2.22 -11.70 -11.77
C LEU A 146 1.59 -11.27 -13.09
N SER A 147 2.29 -10.43 -13.85
CA SER A 147 1.96 -10.13 -15.25
C SER A 147 2.27 -11.32 -16.17
N GLU A 148 1.90 -11.23 -17.44
CA GLU A 148 2.18 -12.29 -18.44
C GLU A 148 3.68 -12.59 -18.61
N ASP A 149 4.55 -11.60 -18.38
CA ASP A 149 6.00 -11.77 -18.45
C ASP A 149 6.64 -12.15 -17.10
N GLU A 150 5.82 -12.63 -16.15
CA GLU A 150 6.21 -13.09 -14.81
C GLU A 150 6.74 -11.98 -13.89
N THR A 151 6.49 -10.70 -14.19
CA THR A 151 6.84 -9.59 -13.30
C THR A 151 5.85 -9.51 -12.13
N LEU A 152 6.35 -9.35 -10.89
CA LEU A 152 5.49 -9.12 -9.74
C LEU A 152 4.83 -7.74 -9.84
N ILE A 153 3.50 -7.71 -9.86
CA ILE A 153 2.70 -6.48 -10.01
C ILE A 153 1.73 -6.22 -8.86
N GLY A 154 1.49 -7.22 -8.01
CA GLY A 154 0.64 -7.09 -6.84
C GLY A 154 0.95 -8.14 -5.79
N ALA A 155 0.76 -7.79 -4.51
CA ALA A 155 0.88 -8.72 -3.40
C ALA A 155 -0.11 -8.34 -2.29
N HIS A 156 -0.79 -9.34 -1.73
CA HIS A 156 -1.79 -9.16 -0.69
C HIS A 156 -1.65 -10.27 0.35
N MET A 157 -1.60 -9.90 1.63
CA MET A 157 -1.33 -10.82 2.73
C MET A 157 -2.34 -10.63 3.85
N LEU A 158 -2.76 -11.74 4.43
CA LEU A 158 -3.50 -11.81 5.68
C LEU A 158 -2.71 -12.72 6.63
N GLY A 159 -2.34 -12.21 7.79
CA GLY A 159 -1.58 -12.96 8.81
C GLY A 159 -0.41 -12.15 9.36
N ASN A 160 0.01 -12.43 10.59
CA ASN A 160 1.13 -11.72 11.22
C ASN A 160 2.47 -12.32 10.79
N PRO A 161 3.48 -11.50 10.49
CA PRO A 161 3.51 -10.03 10.48
C PRO A 161 3.40 -9.45 9.05
N ALA A 162 2.20 -9.40 8.47
CA ALA A 162 2.00 -8.94 7.08
C ALA A 162 2.53 -7.52 6.84
N SER A 163 2.46 -6.63 7.85
CA SER A 163 2.96 -5.26 7.77
C SER A 163 4.46 -5.18 7.47
N GLU A 164 5.23 -6.11 8.01
CA GLU A 164 6.67 -6.19 7.78
C GLU A 164 7.00 -6.89 6.45
N LEU A 165 6.26 -7.95 6.13
CA LEU A 165 6.52 -8.77 4.94
C LEU A 165 6.20 -8.04 3.64
N ILE A 166 5.18 -7.18 3.65
CA ILE A 166 4.72 -6.48 2.45
C ILE A 166 5.80 -5.57 1.84
N VAL A 167 6.77 -5.14 2.63
CA VAL A 167 7.90 -4.33 2.17
C VAL A 167 8.75 -5.08 1.13
N ILE A 168 8.95 -6.39 1.30
CA ILE A 168 9.69 -7.22 0.36
C ILE A 168 9.02 -7.21 -1.02
N ALA A 169 7.71 -7.42 -1.04
CA ALA A 169 6.92 -7.36 -2.27
C ALA A 169 6.90 -5.94 -2.86
N GLY A 170 6.81 -4.90 -2.02
CA GLY A 170 6.87 -3.51 -2.46
C GLY A 170 8.19 -3.17 -3.19
N ILE A 171 9.31 -3.60 -2.64
CA ILE A 171 10.63 -3.44 -3.29
C ILE A 171 10.68 -4.18 -4.63
N ALA A 172 10.19 -5.41 -4.67
CA ALA A 172 10.17 -6.21 -5.90
C ALA A 172 9.29 -5.56 -6.99
N ILE A 173 8.10 -5.07 -6.63
CA ILE A 173 7.20 -4.36 -7.54
C ILE A 173 7.83 -3.05 -8.04
N GLU A 174 8.41 -2.25 -7.15
CA GLU A 174 9.04 -0.98 -7.52
C GLU A 174 10.19 -1.19 -8.52
N LYS A 175 10.97 -2.26 -8.32
CA LYS A 175 12.08 -2.65 -9.20
C LYS A 175 11.63 -3.40 -10.46
N GLY A 176 10.38 -3.80 -10.57
CA GLY A 176 9.88 -4.61 -11.68
C GLY A 176 10.52 -6.00 -11.74
N MET A 177 10.73 -6.62 -10.57
CA MET A 177 11.37 -7.94 -10.49
C MET A 177 10.46 -9.05 -11.02
N LYS A 178 11.06 -9.99 -11.75
CA LYS A 178 10.40 -11.22 -12.18
C LYS A 178 10.39 -12.28 -11.09
N SER A 179 9.47 -13.23 -11.20
CA SER A 179 9.31 -14.33 -10.25
C SER A 179 10.62 -15.12 -10.05
N ASP A 180 11.35 -15.43 -11.13
CA ASP A 180 12.61 -16.17 -11.06
C ASP A 180 13.74 -15.36 -10.41
N GLU A 181 13.77 -14.04 -10.63
CA GLU A 181 14.70 -13.16 -9.96
C GLU A 181 14.44 -13.14 -8.45
N LEU A 182 13.17 -12.96 -8.05
CA LEU A 182 12.80 -12.96 -6.62
C LEU A 182 13.07 -14.31 -5.95
N LYS A 183 12.85 -15.43 -6.64
CA LYS A 183 13.21 -16.79 -6.16
C LYS A 183 14.72 -16.99 -5.96
N SER A 184 15.56 -16.26 -6.70
CA SER A 184 17.01 -16.39 -6.59
C SER A 184 17.60 -15.83 -5.29
N PHE A 185 16.87 -14.95 -4.60
CA PHE A 185 17.31 -14.40 -3.32
C PHE A 185 17.29 -15.46 -2.21
N VAL A 186 18.24 -15.34 -1.29
CA VAL A 186 18.30 -16.18 -0.10
C VAL A 186 17.43 -15.59 0.99
N PHE A 187 16.44 -16.36 1.40
CA PHE A 187 15.60 -16.02 2.56
C PHE A 187 16.12 -16.77 3.78
N PRO A 188 16.22 -16.15 4.97
CA PRO A 188 16.66 -16.84 6.17
C PRO A 188 15.61 -17.85 6.63
N HIS A 189 16.05 -19.02 7.08
CA HIS A 189 15.20 -20.10 7.58
C HIS A 189 15.45 -20.37 9.07
N PRO A 190 14.38 -20.53 9.92
CA PRO A 190 12.96 -20.40 9.58
C PRO A 190 12.48 -18.95 9.75
N THR A 191 11.78 -18.41 8.77
CA THR A 191 11.12 -17.10 8.86
C THR A 191 9.74 -17.11 8.22
N VAL A 192 8.88 -16.15 8.60
CA VAL A 192 7.60 -15.98 7.92
C VAL A 192 7.78 -15.40 6.51
N GLY A 193 8.86 -14.64 6.28
CA GLY A 193 9.19 -14.02 4.99
C GLY A 193 9.39 -15.01 3.84
N GLU A 194 9.79 -16.27 4.15
CA GLU A 194 9.95 -17.34 3.16
C GLU A 194 8.64 -17.59 2.37
N ILE A 195 7.47 -17.25 2.96
CA ILE A 195 6.18 -17.45 2.32
C ILE A 195 6.08 -16.77 0.94
N ILE A 196 6.79 -15.66 0.75
CA ILE A 196 6.82 -14.94 -0.54
C ILE A 196 7.51 -15.80 -1.60
N LYS A 197 8.62 -16.42 -1.23
CA LYS A 197 9.37 -17.30 -2.12
C LYS A 197 8.60 -18.60 -2.39
N GLU A 198 8.03 -19.20 -1.35
CA GLU A 198 7.23 -20.41 -1.46
C GLU A 198 6.00 -20.22 -2.36
N ALA A 199 5.37 -19.04 -2.32
CA ALA A 199 4.23 -18.71 -3.16
C ALA A 199 4.58 -18.65 -4.67
N LEU A 200 5.85 -18.49 -5.03
CA LEU A 200 6.29 -18.41 -6.42
C LEU A 200 6.54 -19.77 -7.07
N TYR A 201 6.58 -20.84 -6.29
CA TYR A 201 6.67 -22.22 -6.81
C TYR A 201 5.28 -22.80 -7.06
#